data_020cbf58e3a93ff6c453342b3c6c8b6d
#
_entry.id   020cbf58e3a93ff6c453342b3c6c8b6d
#
_cell.length_a   1.000
_cell.length_b   1.000
_cell.length_c   1.000
_cell.angle_alpha   90.00
_cell.angle_beta   90.00
_cell.angle_gamma   90.00
#
_symmetry.space_group_name_H-M   'P 1'
#
loop_
_entity.id
_entity.type
_entity.pdbx_description
1 polymer ?
#
loop_
_entity_poly.entity_id
_entity_poly.type
_entity_poly.pdbx_seq_one_letter_code
_entity_poly.pdbx_strand_id
1 'polypeptide(L)'
;NWGADFFVSLHRNAMPVAGTASGTESLIYGTGGEAETMAANINDELRKTGWNDLGIIERPGLIVLRRTEMPAVLVETGFIDNEADNRFFDENFDRTAQAIADGILATIREEEKAPEYYQVQVGAFEERQAANQLLNQLLEEEYPAFLVAEDGLFKVRVGAYLNLDNASWMERRLRAAGYPTVIVRERAVY
;
A
#
# COMPACT_ATOMS: atom_id res chain seq x y z
N ASN A 1 -16.82 7.21 2.38
CA ASN A 1 -15.99 6.13 1.85
C ASN A 1 -16.70 5.48 0.67
N TRP A 2 -16.06 5.47 -0.49
CA TRP A 2 -16.67 5.03 -1.75
C TRP A 2 -16.13 3.66 -2.18
N GLY A 3 -15.32 2.99 -1.32
CA GLY A 3 -14.59 1.79 -1.69
C GLY A 3 -13.51 2.06 -2.73
N ALA A 4 -12.86 3.22 -2.66
CA ALA A 4 -11.71 3.53 -3.50
C ALA A 4 -10.48 2.80 -2.97
N ASP A 5 -9.65 2.28 -3.88
CA ASP A 5 -8.43 1.56 -3.55
C ASP A 5 -7.29 2.50 -3.15
N PHE A 6 -7.24 3.71 -3.74
CA PHE A 6 -6.24 4.74 -3.48
C PHE A 6 -6.84 6.13 -3.37
N PHE A 7 -6.13 7.02 -2.68
CA PHE A 7 -6.43 8.45 -2.66
C PHE A 7 -5.20 9.24 -3.09
N VAL A 8 -5.34 10.06 -4.13
CA VAL A 8 -4.26 10.96 -4.60
C VAL A 8 -4.75 12.40 -4.55
N SER A 9 -4.03 13.25 -3.82
CA SER A 9 -4.31 14.68 -3.69
C SER A 9 -3.25 15.48 -4.46
N LEU A 10 -3.66 16.32 -5.40
CA LEU A 10 -2.74 17.09 -6.23
C LEU A 10 -2.68 18.54 -5.76
N HIS A 11 -1.48 19.01 -5.47
CA HIS A 11 -1.20 20.34 -4.93
C HIS A 11 -0.01 21.01 -5.61
N ARG A 12 0.17 22.27 -5.29
CA ARG A 12 1.40 23.04 -5.49
C ARG A 12 1.86 23.61 -4.16
N ASN A 13 3.12 23.39 -3.84
CA ASN A 13 3.72 23.76 -2.56
C ASN A 13 3.99 25.27 -2.47
N ALA A 14 4.29 25.76 -1.28
CA ALA A 14 4.76 27.11 -1.03
C ALA A 14 5.71 27.16 0.17
N MET A 15 6.66 28.09 0.14
CA MET A 15 7.58 28.33 1.24
C MET A 15 7.24 29.62 1.98
N PRO A 16 7.54 29.75 3.27
CA PRO A 16 7.39 31.01 4.00
C PRO A 16 8.19 32.17 3.39
N VAL A 17 9.29 31.86 2.69
CA VAL A 17 10.10 32.82 1.93
C VAL A 17 10.08 32.39 0.47
N ALA A 18 9.49 33.22 -0.37
CA ALA A 18 9.31 32.94 -1.79
C ALA A 18 10.63 32.63 -2.51
N GLY A 19 10.58 31.63 -3.40
CA GLY A 19 11.71 31.25 -4.25
C GLY A 19 12.85 30.47 -3.55
N THR A 20 12.65 30.05 -2.30
CA THR A 20 13.70 29.33 -1.55
C THR A 20 13.71 27.82 -1.80
N ALA A 21 12.68 27.27 -2.41
CA ALA A 21 12.62 25.87 -2.81
C ALA A 21 12.10 25.72 -4.24
N SER A 22 12.44 24.59 -4.90
CA SER A 22 12.04 24.28 -6.27
C SER A 22 12.02 22.77 -6.45
N GLY A 23 11.03 22.24 -7.16
CA GLY A 23 10.91 20.82 -7.47
C GLY A 23 9.62 20.20 -6.96
N THR A 24 9.49 18.88 -7.08
CA THR A 24 8.32 18.10 -6.66
C THR A 24 8.65 17.25 -5.45
N GLU A 25 7.66 17.01 -4.61
CA GLU A 25 7.73 16.06 -3.50
C GLU A 25 6.39 15.33 -3.33
N SER A 26 6.45 14.11 -2.80
CA SER A 26 5.24 13.37 -2.44
C SER A 26 5.17 13.19 -0.93
N LEU A 27 4.00 13.49 -0.37
CA LEU A 27 3.75 13.40 1.06
C LEU A 27 2.89 12.16 1.34
N ILE A 28 3.30 11.40 2.35
CA ILE A 28 2.61 10.20 2.81
C ILE A 28 2.38 10.23 4.31
N TYR A 29 1.49 9.37 4.83
CA TYR A 29 1.27 9.26 6.27
C TYR A 29 2.47 8.61 6.99
N GLY A 30 3.02 7.52 6.41
CA GLY A 30 4.16 6.77 6.92
C GLY A 30 4.71 5.83 5.86
N THR A 31 5.95 5.37 6.05
CA THR A 31 6.67 4.50 5.12
C THR A 31 6.30 3.02 5.26
N GLY A 32 6.68 2.20 4.28
CA GLY A 32 6.58 0.72 4.30
C GLY A 32 5.30 0.15 3.72
N GLY A 33 4.53 0.92 2.91
CA GLY A 33 3.27 0.45 2.33
C GLY A 33 3.02 0.94 0.89
N GLU A 34 1.84 0.63 0.38
CA GLU A 34 1.42 0.97 -0.99
C GLU A 34 1.43 2.47 -1.28
N ALA A 35 1.20 3.33 -0.26
CA ALA A 35 1.31 4.78 -0.40
C ALA A 35 2.75 5.21 -0.74
N GLU A 36 3.77 4.57 -0.13
CA GLU A 36 5.16 4.85 -0.46
C GLU A 36 5.51 4.36 -1.86
N THR A 37 5.05 3.17 -2.25
CA THR A 37 5.25 2.63 -3.62
C THR A 37 4.63 3.57 -4.66
N MET A 38 3.41 4.04 -4.44
CA MET A 38 2.75 4.99 -5.35
C MET A 38 3.49 6.33 -5.40
N ALA A 39 3.92 6.85 -4.27
CA ALA A 39 4.70 8.08 -4.20
C ALA A 39 6.02 7.96 -4.98
N ALA A 40 6.71 6.83 -4.84
CA ALA A 40 7.96 6.55 -5.55
C ALA A 40 7.75 6.48 -7.07
N ASN A 41 6.72 5.75 -7.51
CA ASN A 41 6.38 5.63 -8.93
C ASN A 41 6.02 6.99 -9.54
N ILE A 42 5.22 7.82 -8.83
CA ILE A 42 4.86 9.17 -9.28
C ILE A 42 6.10 10.06 -9.36
N ASN A 43 6.96 10.07 -8.33
CA ASN A 43 8.18 10.87 -8.32
C ASN A 43 9.14 10.45 -9.44
N ASP A 44 9.27 9.16 -9.72
CA ASP A 44 10.10 8.64 -10.80
C ASP A 44 9.61 9.12 -12.17
N GLU A 45 8.31 9.09 -12.43
CA GLU A 45 7.74 9.58 -13.69
C GLU A 45 7.87 11.11 -13.80
N LEU A 46 7.63 11.87 -12.74
CA LEU A 46 7.83 13.32 -12.71
C LEU A 46 9.30 13.70 -13.00
N ARG A 47 10.26 13.00 -12.41
CA ARG A 47 11.69 13.20 -12.67
C ARG A 47 12.05 13.00 -14.14
N LYS A 48 11.44 12.03 -14.85
CA LYS A 48 11.66 11.81 -16.28
C LYS A 48 11.17 12.98 -17.14
N THR A 49 10.23 13.78 -16.66
CA THR A 49 9.79 14.99 -17.36
C THR A 49 10.71 16.20 -17.18
N GLY A 50 11.64 16.13 -16.21
CA GLY A 50 12.60 17.18 -15.92
C GLY A 50 12.37 17.90 -14.58
N TRP A 51 11.37 17.50 -13.79
CA TRP A 51 11.19 17.99 -12.43
C TRP A 51 12.37 17.57 -11.52
N ASN A 52 12.78 18.49 -10.67
CA ASN A 52 13.69 18.18 -9.57
C ASN A 52 12.92 17.40 -8.49
N ASP A 53 13.32 16.17 -8.20
CA ASP A 53 12.69 15.32 -7.20
C ASP A 53 13.27 15.61 -5.81
N LEU A 54 12.44 16.09 -4.91
CA LEU A 54 12.78 16.35 -3.50
C LEU A 54 12.49 15.14 -2.60
N GLY A 55 11.95 14.06 -3.16
CA GLY A 55 11.72 12.81 -2.48
C GLY A 55 10.33 12.64 -1.86
N ILE A 56 10.25 11.65 -0.97
CA ILE A 56 9.03 11.30 -0.24
C ILE A 56 9.18 11.74 1.20
N ILE A 57 8.16 12.40 1.74
CA ILE A 57 8.20 13.00 3.07
C ILE A 57 7.00 12.52 3.90
N GLU A 58 7.25 12.03 5.09
CA GLU A 58 6.19 11.69 6.03
C GLU A 58 5.53 12.97 6.61
N ARG A 59 4.20 13.02 6.51
CA ARG A 59 3.36 14.11 7.04
C ARG A 59 2.11 13.57 7.76
N PRO A 60 2.28 12.85 8.88
CA PRO A 60 1.15 12.23 9.61
C PRO A 60 0.15 13.24 10.18
N GLY A 61 0.51 14.54 10.21
CA GLY A 61 -0.37 15.62 10.64
C GLY A 61 -1.42 16.04 9.62
N LEU A 62 -1.25 15.71 8.31
CA LEU A 62 -2.18 16.09 7.27
C LEU A 62 -3.46 15.25 7.34
N ILE A 63 -4.60 15.95 7.38
CA ILE A 63 -5.92 15.29 7.55
C ILE A 63 -6.21 14.33 6.40
N VAL A 64 -5.90 14.72 5.17
CA VAL A 64 -6.15 13.93 3.96
C VAL A 64 -5.30 12.64 3.89
N LEU A 65 -4.17 12.59 4.58
CA LEU A 65 -3.33 11.40 4.69
C LEU A 65 -3.71 10.53 5.90
N ARG A 66 -4.17 11.17 7.00
CA ARG A 66 -4.43 10.51 8.27
C ARG A 66 -5.82 9.89 8.37
N ARG A 67 -6.84 10.47 7.69
CA ARG A 67 -8.25 10.08 7.84
C ARG A 67 -8.81 9.33 6.63
N THR A 68 -8.02 9.11 5.61
CA THR A 68 -8.35 8.18 4.53
C THR A 68 -8.16 6.74 5.00
N GLU A 69 -9.05 5.84 4.61
CA GLU A 69 -8.97 4.41 4.96
C GLU A 69 -8.11 3.63 3.98
N MET A 70 -7.95 4.16 2.76
CA MET A 70 -7.09 3.62 1.72
C MET A 70 -5.70 4.27 1.75
N PRO A 71 -4.67 3.66 1.11
CA PRO A 71 -3.38 4.29 0.88
C PRO A 71 -3.54 5.68 0.24
N ALA A 72 -2.87 6.68 0.81
CA ALA A 72 -3.05 8.08 0.44
C ALA A 72 -1.71 8.76 0.15
N VAL A 73 -1.65 9.48 -0.97
CA VAL A 73 -0.50 10.30 -1.39
C VAL A 73 -0.97 11.71 -1.67
N LEU A 74 -0.21 12.71 -1.21
CA LEU A 74 -0.37 14.10 -1.63
C LEU A 74 0.87 14.47 -2.45
N VAL A 75 0.65 14.85 -3.70
CA VAL A 75 1.72 15.22 -4.64
C VAL A 75 1.82 16.73 -4.72
N GLU A 76 2.97 17.28 -4.38
CA GLU A 76 3.30 18.69 -4.53
C GLU A 76 4.07 18.89 -5.85
N THR A 77 3.40 19.49 -6.85
CA THR A 77 3.94 19.65 -8.20
C THR A 77 4.56 21.04 -8.36
N GLY A 78 5.77 21.21 -7.83
CA GLY A 78 6.48 22.50 -7.82
C GLY A 78 5.97 23.46 -6.77
N PHE A 79 6.69 24.56 -6.60
CA PHE A 79 6.38 25.64 -5.65
C PHE A 79 5.71 26.82 -6.37
N ILE A 80 4.50 27.21 -5.92
CA ILE A 80 3.72 28.28 -6.55
C ILE A 80 4.40 29.66 -6.35
N ASP A 81 5.23 29.81 -5.36
CA ASP A 81 6.03 31.00 -5.03
C ASP A 81 7.42 31.01 -5.69
N ASN A 82 7.70 30.03 -6.60
CA ASN A 82 8.94 29.97 -7.39
C ASN A 82 8.63 30.19 -8.89
N GLU A 83 9.21 31.25 -9.48
CA GLU A 83 8.98 31.63 -10.88
C GLU A 83 9.47 30.57 -11.88
N ALA A 84 10.55 29.85 -11.57
CA ALA A 84 11.07 28.80 -12.45
C ALA A 84 10.13 27.60 -12.47
N ASP A 85 9.63 27.20 -11.30
CA ASP A 85 8.63 26.13 -11.17
C ASP A 85 7.31 26.51 -11.87
N ASN A 86 6.88 27.76 -11.76
CA ASN A 86 5.67 28.23 -12.44
C ASN A 86 5.80 28.14 -13.96
N ARG A 87 6.93 28.64 -14.51
CA ARG A 87 7.19 28.52 -15.95
C ARG A 87 7.27 27.07 -16.39
N PHE A 88 8.00 26.23 -15.65
CA PHE A 88 8.14 24.81 -16.00
C PHE A 88 6.78 24.09 -15.96
N PHE A 89 5.96 24.37 -14.94
CA PHE A 89 4.62 23.82 -14.81
C PHE A 89 3.72 24.20 -16.00
N ASP A 90 3.68 25.51 -16.36
CA ASP A 90 2.85 26.00 -17.44
C ASP A 90 3.29 25.43 -18.82
N GLU A 91 4.61 25.38 -19.07
CA GLU A 91 5.17 24.84 -20.32
C GLU A 91 5.06 23.33 -20.46
N ASN A 92 4.94 22.58 -19.34
CA ASN A 92 4.94 21.13 -19.30
C ASN A 92 3.69 20.55 -18.62
N PHE A 93 2.57 21.29 -18.59
CA PHE A 93 1.37 20.88 -17.85
C PHE A 93 0.88 19.49 -18.24
N ASP A 94 0.68 19.21 -19.52
CA ASP A 94 0.18 17.93 -20.01
C ASP A 94 1.17 16.77 -19.71
N ARG A 95 2.48 17.03 -19.85
CA ARG A 95 3.52 16.04 -19.53
C ARG A 95 3.57 15.73 -18.04
N THR A 96 3.39 16.74 -17.20
CA THR A 96 3.33 16.60 -15.75
C THR A 96 2.10 15.80 -15.32
N ALA A 97 0.93 16.13 -15.90
CA ALA A 97 -0.29 15.38 -15.64
C ALA A 97 -0.18 13.91 -16.09
N GLN A 98 0.39 13.68 -17.28
CA GLN A 98 0.61 12.33 -17.80
C GLN A 98 1.58 11.54 -16.91
N ALA A 99 2.67 12.16 -16.43
CA ALA A 99 3.63 11.51 -15.55
C ALA A 99 2.99 11.06 -14.22
N ILE A 100 2.14 11.91 -13.63
CA ILE A 100 1.40 11.51 -12.42
C ILE A 100 0.48 10.32 -12.72
N ALA A 101 -0.26 10.35 -13.82
CA ALA A 101 -1.13 9.26 -14.24
C ALA A 101 -0.35 7.96 -14.49
N ASP A 102 0.82 8.04 -15.14
CA ASP A 102 1.68 6.90 -15.41
C ASP A 102 2.25 6.28 -14.13
N GLY A 103 2.63 7.11 -13.13
CA GLY A 103 3.07 6.64 -11.82
C GLY A 103 1.96 5.90 -11.05
N ILE A 104 0.73 6.43 -11.08
CA ILE A 104 -0.44 5.77 -10.50
C ILE A 104 -0.70 4.43 -11.20
N LEU A 105 -0.70 4.42 -12.55
CA LEU A 105 -0.91 3.20 -13.32
C LEU A 105 0.20 2.16 -13.12
N ALA A 106 1.44 2.59 -12.92
CA ALA A 106 2.55 1.70 -12.60
C ALA A 106 2.28 0.94 -11.29
N THR A 107 1.83 1.66 -10.27
CA THR A 107 1.48 1.07 -8.96
C THR A 107 0.35 0.04 -9.09
N ILE A 108 -0.74 0.39 -9.77
CA ILE A 108 -1.88 -0.53 -9.97
C ILE A 108 -1.46 -1.79 -10.73
N ARG A 109 -0.60 -1.64 -11.75
CA ARG A 109 -0.09 -2.78 -12.52
C ARG A 109 0.89 -3.67 -11.74
N GLU A 110 1.63 -3.10 -10.80
CA GLU A 110 2.48 -3.87 -9.89
C GLU A 110 1.64 -4.71 -8.94
N GLU A 111 0.56 -4.15 -8.40
CA GLU A 111 -0.41 -4.89 -7.59
C GLU A 111 -1.09 -6.02 -8.37
N GLU A 112 -1.49 -5.76 -9.63
CA GLU A 112 -2.07 -6.80 -10.48
C GLU A 112 -1.10 -7.95 -10.76
N LYS A 113 0.22 -7.69 -10.71
CA LYS A 113 1.28 -8.69 -10.88
C LYS A 113 1.71 -9.36 -9.58
N ALA A 114 1.32 -8.81 -8.42
CA ALA A 114 1.64 -9.41 -7.14
C ALA A 114 1.10 -10.85 -7.10
N PRO A 115 1.91 -11.83 -6.69
CA PRO A 115 1.46 -13.20 -6.66
C PRO A 115 0.31 -13.36 -5.66
N GLU A 116 -0.74 -14.02 -6.10
CA GLU A 116 -1.83 -14.44 -5.23
C GLU A 116 -1.44 -15.73 -4.52
N TYR A 117 -1.68 -15.77 -3.22
CA TYR A 117 -1.44 -16.93 -2.39
C TYR A 117 -2.77 -17.53 -1.91
N TYR A 118 -2.85 -18.85 -1.95
CA TYR A 118 -3.88 -19.61 -1.28
C TYR A 118 -3.40 -19.92 0.15
N GLN A 119 -4.19 -19.56 1.14
CA GLN A 119 -3.91 -19.77 2.56
C GLN A 119 -5.08 -20.54 3.19
N VAL A 120 -4.81 -21.37 4.19
CA VAL A 120 -5.88 -22.10 4.88
C VAL A 120 -6.20 -21.38 6.19
N GLN A 121 -7.33 -20.69 6.26
CA GLN A 121 -7.81 -20.07 7.48
C GLN A 121 -8.48 -21.12 8.37
N VAL A 122 -8.08 -21.17 9.65
CA VAL A 122 -8.54 -22.13 10.65
C VAL A 122 -9.31 -21.48 11.80
N GLY A 123 -9.30 -20.17 11.88
CA GLY A 123 -10.07 -19.42 12.88
C GLY A 123 -10.07 -17.93 12.61
N ALA A 124 -11.07 -17.24 13.18
CA ALA A 124 -11.16 -15.79 13.22
C ALA A 124 -11.76 -15.38 14.58
N PHE A 125 -11.13 -14.42 15.26
CA PHE A 125 -11.42 -14.05 16.63
C PHE A 125 -11.46 -12.54 16.80
N GLU A 126 -12.34 -12.04 17.64
CA GLU A 126 -12.34 -10.64 18.03
C GLU A 126 -11.18 -10.33 19.00
N GLU A 127 -10.82 -11.30 19.84
CA GLU A 127 -9.76 -11.16 20.82
C GLU A 127 -8.45 -11.78 20.35
N ARG A 128 -7.37 -10.99 20.37
CA ARG A 128 -6.03 -11.44 20.00
C ARG A 128 -5.53 -12.61 20.85
N GLN A 129 -5.93 -12.67 22.13
CA GLN A 129 -5.52 -13.73 23.02
C GLN A 129 -6.05 -15.09 22.59
N ALA A 130 -7.32 -15.16 22.18
CA ALA A 130 -7.91 -16.39 21.67
C ALA A 130 -7.24 -16.85 20.35
N ALA A 131 -6.95 -15.92 19.45
CA ALA A 131 -6.22 -16.21 18.22
C ALA A 131 -4.81 -16.74 18.49
N ASN A 132 -4.08 -16.16 19.46
CA ASN A 132 -2.74 -16.60 19.84
C ASN A 132 -2.74 -17.99 20.46
N GLN A 133 -3.77 -18.41 21.18
CA GLN A 133 -3.89 -19.77 21.70
C GLN A 133 -3.97 -20.80 20.56
N LEU A 134 -4.81 -20.56 19.56
CA LEU A 134 -4.90 -21.43 18.40
C LEU A 134 -3.60 -21.41 17.57
N LEU A 135 -2.99 -20.23 17.39
CA LEU A 135 -1.72 -20.08 16.71
C LEU A 135 -0.62 -20.94 17.36
N ASN A 136 -0.47 -20.84 18.68
CA ASN A 136 0.55 -21.60 19.42
C ASN A 136 0.31 -23.11 19.33
N GLN A 137 -0.95 -23.55 19.44
CA GLN A 137 -1.30 -24.96 19.28
C GLN A 137 -0.88 -25.50 17.89
N LEU A 138 -1.18 -24.74 16.82
CA LEU A 138 -0.81 -25.15 15.46
C LEU A 138 0.70 -25.15 15.24
N LEU A 139 1.43 -24.20 15.85
CA LEU A 139 2.90 -24.16 15.79
C LEU A 139 3.53 -25.33 16.57
N GLU A 140 2.98 -25.74 17.72
CA GLU A 140 3.40 -26.92 18.46
C GLU A 140 3.17 -28.23 17.68
N GLU A 141 2.11 -28.25 16.85
CA GLU A 141 1.81 -29.35 15.93
C GLU A 141 2.57 -29.25 14.59
N GLU A 142 3.58 -28.37 14.52
CA GLU A 142 4.45 -28.15 13.35
C GLU A 142 3.71 -27.68 12.08
N TYR A 143 2.54 -27.04 12.20
CA TYR A 143 1.91 -26.35 11.08
C TYR A 143 2.54 -24.97 10.88
N PRO A 144 2.77 -24.51 9.63
CA PRO A 144 3.30 -23.18 9.34
C PRO A 144 2.19 -22.12 9.52
N ALA A 145 1.77 -21.92 10.77
CA ALA A 145 0.68 -21.03 11.12
C ALA A 145 1.17 -19.61 11.39
N PHE A 146 0.31 -18.63 11.09
CA PHE A 146 0.56 -17.21 11.35
C PHE A 146 -0.75 -16.46 11.60
N LEU A 147 -0.63 -15.25 12.16
CA LEU A 147 -1.75 -14.39 12.52
C LEU A 147 -1.86 -13.23 11.53
N VAL A 148 -3.07 -12.98 11.05
CA VAL A 148 -3.43 -11.81 10.24
C VAL A 148 -4.47 -10.99 10.99
N ALA A 149 -4.24 -9.66 11.10
CA ALA A 149 -5.23 -8.73 11.64
C ALA A 149 -5.92 -8.02 10.48
N GLU A 150 -7.20 -8.32 10.28
CA GLU A 150 -7.97 -7.87 9.12
C GLU A 150 -9.45 -7.76 9.48
N ASP A 151 -10.14 -6.74 8.99
CA ASP A 151 -11.58 -6.48 9.23
C ASP A 151 -11.97 -6.45 10.72
N GLY A 152 -11.07 -5.97 11.58
CA GLY A 152 -11.29 -5.94 13.03
C GLY A 152 -11.19 -7.31 13.71
N LEU A 153 -10.78 -8.35 13.00
CA LEU A 153 -10.60 -9.70 13.50
C LEU A 153 -9.15 -10.14 13.47
N PHE A 154 -8.80 -11.07 14.34
CA PHE A 154 -7.53 -11.80 14.35
C PHE A 154 -7.75 -13.17 13.70
N LYS A 155 -7.28 -13.32 12.47
CA LYS A 155 -7.45 -14.53 11.66
C LYS A 155 -6.20 -15.39 11.77
N VAL A 156 -6.37 -16.68 12.11
CA VAL A 156 -5.26 -17.65 12.15
C VAL A 156 -5.26 -18.41 10.83
N ARG A 157 -4.14 -18.35 10.12
CA ARG A 157 -3.95 -18.95 8.80
C ARG A 157 -2.75 -19.90 8.80
N VAL A 158 -2.77 -20.89 7.91
CA VAL A 158 -1.73 -21.90 7.75
C VAL A 158 -1.24 -21.94 6.31
N GLY A 159 0.06 -21.77 6.12
CA GLY A 159 0.73 -21.80 4.83
C GLY A 159 0.35 -20.64 3.89
N ALA A 160 1.18 -20.43 2.88
CA ALA A 160 0.91 -19.53 1.77
C ALA A 160 1.40 -20.20 0.49
N TYR A 161 0.47 -20.62 -0.36
CA TYR A 161 0.74 -21.49 -1.51
C TYR A 161 0.37 -20.78 -2.80
N LEU A 162 1.27 -20.77 -3.77
CA LEU A 162 0.99 -20.26 -5.12
C LEU A 162 0.04 -21.19 -5.90
N ASN A 163 -0.08 -22.45 -5.48
CA ASN A 163 -0.91 -23.45 -6.14
C ASN A 163 -2.06 -23.87 -5.21
N LEU A 164 -3.29 -23.88 -5.74
CA LEU A 164 -4.48 -24.31 -5.01
C LEU A 164 -4.40 -25.77 -4.55
N ASP A 165 -3.76 -26.65 -5.31
CA ASP A 165 -3.65 -28.06 -4.95
C ASP A 165 -2.84 -28.26 -3.64
N ASN A 166 -1.79 -27.47 -3.44
CA ASN A 166 -1.00 -27.48 -2.20
C ASN A 166 -1.80 -26.92 -1.01
N ALA A 167 -2.57 -25.87 -1.22
CA ALA A 167 -3.46 -25.35 -0.19
C ALA A 167 -4.56 -26.39 0.16
N SER A 168 -5.14 -27.04 -0.84
CA SER A 168 -6.15 -28.09 -0.67
C SER A 168 -5.60 -29.31 0.05
N TRP A 169 -4.33 -29.67 -0.21
CA TRP A 169 -3.66 -30.73 0.53
C TRP A 169 -3.50 -30.35 2.02
N MET A 170 -3.05 -29.14 2.32
CA MET A 170 -2.93 -28.64 3.69
C MET A 170 -4.31 -28.54 4.37
N GLU A 171 -5.34 -28.07 3.66
CA GLU A 171 -6.70 -28.04 4.16
C GLU A 171 -7.18 -29.43 4.60
N ARG A 172 -6.97 -30.46 3.77
CA ARG A 172 -7.34 -31.84 4.12
C ARG A 172 -6.61 -32.35 5.36
N ARG A 173 -5.31 -32.01 5.51
CA ARG A 173 -4.53 -32.38 6.72
C ARG A 173 -5.11 -31.74 7.97
N LEU A 174 -5.39 -30.44 7.93
CA LEU A 174 -5.95 -29.69 9.05
C LEU A 174 -7.36 -30.20 9.41
N ARG A 175 -8.20 -30.45 8.40
CA ARG A 175 -9.54 -31.00 8.59
C ARG A 175 -9.51 -32.41 9.20
N ALA A 176 -8.56 -33.26 8.79
CA ALA A 176 -8.37 -34.58 9.39
C ALA A 176 -7.87 -34.49 10.84
N ALA A 177 -7.15 -33.43 11.22
CA ALA A 177 -6.77 -33.14 12.59
C ALA A 177 -7.91 -32.46 13.41
N GLY A 178 -9.08 -32.22 12.81
CA GLY A 178 -10.26 -31.71 13.50
C GLY A 178 -10.41 -30.18 13.45
N TYR A 179 -9.59 -29.46 12.71
CA TYR A 179 -9.70 -28.01 12.57
C TYR A 179 -10.79 -27.62 11.56
N PRO A 180 -11.58 -26.58 11.85
CA PRO A 180 -12.43 -25.95 10.84
C PRO A 180 -11.53 -25.22 9.83
N THR A 181 -11.83 -25.35 8.53
CA THR A 181 -10.95 -24.81 7.49
C THR A 181 -11.73 -24.12 6.39
N VAL A 182 -11.17 -23.05 5.88
CA VAL A 182 -11.57 -22.40 4.62
C VAL A 182 -10.31 -21.98 3.87
N ILE A 183 -10.24 -22.23 2.56
CA ILE A 183 -9.17 -21.68 1.72
C ILE A 183 -9.55 -20.25 1.37
N VAL A 184 -8.65 -19.32 1.69
CA VAL A 184 -8.73 -17.91 1.32
C VAL A 184 -7.66 -17.61 0.28
N ARG A 185 -7.89 -16.57 -0.52
CA ARG A 185 -7.00 -16.13 -1.58
C ARG A 185 -6.59 -14.70 -1.29
N GLU A 186 -5.30 -14.49 -1.14
CA GLU A 186 -4.73 -13.19 -0.76
C GLU A 186 -3.65 -12.78 -1.75
N ARG A 187 -3.63 -11.51 -2.09
CA ARG A 187 -2.48 -10.94 -2.80
C ARG A 187 -1.36 -10.64 -1.82
N ALA A 188 -0.11 -10.81 -2.27
CA ALA A 188 1.02 -10.34 -1.50
C ALA A 188 0.97 -8.81 -1.43
N VAL A 189 0.84 -8.27 -0.22
CA VAL A 189 1.05 -6.86 0.07
C VAL A 189 2.52 -6.75 0.51
N TYR A 190 3.32 -5.98 -0.22
CA TYR A 190 4.74 -5.74 0.08
C TYR A 190 4.91 -4.46 0.87
#